data_90376ebb164900da3983e65207decf42
#
_entry.id   90376ebb164900da3983e65207decf42
#
_cell.length_a   1.000
_cell.length_b   1.000
_cell.length_c   1.000
_cell.angle_alpha   90.00
_cell.angle_beta   90.00
_cell.angle_gamma   90.00
#
_symmetry.space_group_name_H-M   'P 1'
#
loop_
_entity.id
_entity.type
_entity.pdbx_description
1 polymer ?
#
loop_
_entity_poly.entity_id
_entity_poly.type
_entity_poly.pdbx_seq_one_letter_code
_entity_poly.pdbx_strand_id
1 'polypeptide(L)'
;MENQSQKKTAEALAEIYRNAQLALQSISNILPQVDDEETKNQLLAQHEEYERFSAKACVIAKNKNIELKEPNPLKKAMMWGSIKMNTLTDNSRAHIADMMVQGTVMGITALRKTAGELVGTCDERILSLLNEMIKSEEEFEKKWKAYL
;
A
#
# COMPACT_ATOMS: atom_id res chain seq x y z
N MET A 1 -11.47 9.98 -26.35
CA MET A 1 -11.01 8.58 -26.18
C MET A 1 -9.62 8.47 -25.59
N GLU A 2 -8.62 9.09 -26.19
CA GLU A 2 -7.27 9.17 -25.59
C GLU A 2 -7.28 9.78 -24.21
N ASN A 3 -8.11 10.81 -23.98
CA ASN A 3 -8.20 11.50 -22.69
C ASN A 3 -8.71 10.60 -21.56
N GLN A 4 -9.65 9.68 -21.86
CA GLN A 4 -10.16 8.74 -20.85
C GLN A 4 -9.12 7.69 -20.49
N SER A 5 -8.41 7.16 -21.50
CA SER A 5 -7.34 6.19 -21.27
C SER A 5 -6.20 6.79 -20.45
N GLN A 6 -5.78 8.01 -20.80
CA GLN A 6 -4.74 8.75 -20.08
C GLN A 6 -5.19 9.06 -18.66
N LYS A 7 -6.45 9.44 -18.46
CA LYS A 7 -7.00 9.72 -17.14
C LYS A 7 -7.00 8.47 -16.26
N LYS A 8 -7.44 7.33 -16.80
CA LYS A 8 -7.44 6.05 -16.06
C LYS A 8 -6.03 5.61 -15.72
N THR A 9 -5.10 5.81 -16.64
CA THR A 9 -3.67 5.53 -16.40
C THR A 9 -3.14 6.37 -15.23
N ALA A 10 -3.43 7.67 -15.24
CA ALA A 10 -3.00 8.57 -14.18
C ALA A 10 -3.65 8.20 -12.83
N GLU A 11 -4.93 7.86 -12.83
CA GLU A 11 -5.65 7.43 -11.64
C GLU A 11 -5.06 6.13 -11.06
N ALA A 12 -4.69 5.19 -11.92
CA ALA A 12 -4.09 3.92 -11.50
C ALA A 12 -2.72 4.14 -10.85
N LEU A 13 -1.87 4.96 -11.46
CA LEU A 13 -0.56 5.31 -10.87
C LEU A 13 -0.73 6.03 -9.54
N ALA A 14 -1.69 6.95 -9.47
CA ALA A 14 -2.00 7.67 -8.24
C ALA A 14 -2.45 6.72 -7.13
N GLU A 15 -3.24 5.69 -7.47
CA GLU A 15 -3.70 4.68 -6.51
C GLU A 15 -2.54 3.83 -6.00
N ILE A 16 -1.65 3.37 -6.89
CA ILE A 16 -0.46 2.62 -6.51
C ILE A 16 0.39 3.44 -5.54
N TYR A 17 0.67 4.68 -5.92
CA TYR A 17 1.51 5.59 -5.13
C TYR A 17 0.87 5.88 -3.76
N ARG A 18 -0.41 6.22 -3.74
CA ARG A 18 -1.15 6.52 -2.52
C ARG A 18 -1.17 5.33 -1.57
N ASN A 19 -1.45 4.12 -2.09
CA ASN A 19 -1.46 2.89 -1.31
C ASN A 19 -0.10 2.66 -0.66
N ALA A 20 0.98 2.78 -1.45
CA ALA A 20 2.34 2.63 -0.94
C ALA A 20 2.67 3.67 0.13
N GLN A 21 2.35 4.95 -0.11
CA GLN A 21 2.67 6.02 0.83
C GLN A 21 1.91 5.88 2.16
N LEU A 22 0.64 5.49 2.12
CA LEU A 22 -0.15 5.25 3.33
C LEU A 22 0.43 4.09 4.13
N ALA A 23 0.79 3.01 3.46
CA ALA A 23 1.40 1.85 4.12
C ALA A 23 2.77 2.19 4.73
N LEU A 24 3.61 2.91 3.99
CA LEU A 24 4.92 3.36 4.48
C LEU A 24 4.78 4.22 5.74
N GLN A 25 3.85 5.16 5.72
CA GLN A 25 3.60 6.03 6.88
C GLN A 25 3.14 5.22 8.09
N SER A 26 2.23 4.27 7.87
CA SER A 26 1.72 3.41 8.95
C SER A 26 2.80 2.56 9.57
N ILE A 27 3.58 1.90 8.74
CA ILE A 27 4.67 1.04 9.22
C ILE A 27 5.68 1.89 10.00
N SER A 28 6.04 3.07 9.48
CA SER A 28 6.96 3.98 10.17
C SER A 28 6.43 4.42 11.53
N ASN A 29 5.12 4.60 11.66
CA ASN A 29 4.51 4.97 12.94
C ASN A 29 4.48 3.81 13.93
N ILE A 30 4.35 2.58 13.45
CA ILE A 30 4.26 1.39 14.30
C ILE A 30 5.65 0.91 14.74
N LEU A 31 6.63 0.93 13.86
CA LEU A 31 7.97 0.38 14.11
C LEU A 31 8.60 0.76 15.46
N PRO A 32 8.60 2.04 15.88
CA PRO A 32 9.22 2.41 17.16
C PRO A 32 8.55 1.79 18.39
N GLN A 33 7.33 1.29 18.24
CA GLN A 33 6.55 0.74 19.36
C GLN A 33 6.63 -0.78 19.45
N VAL A 34 7.32 -1.42 18.49
CA VAL A 34 7.40 -2.88 18.39
C VAL A 34 8.68 -3.38 19.05
N ASP A 35 8.55 -4.30 20.00
CA ASP A 35 9.69 -4.92 20.70
C ASP A 35 10.06 -6.27 20.10
N ASP A 36 9.08 -6.98 19.54
CA ASP A 36 9.28 -8.33 19.00
C ASP A 36 10.09 -8.30 17.70
N GLU A 37 11.24 -8.96 17.68
CA GLU A 37 12.16 -8.94 16.53
C GLU A 37 11.55 -9.51 15.26
N GLU A 38 10.79 -10.60 15.36
CA GLU A 38 10.14 -11.18 14.17
C GLU A 38 9.12 -10.23 13.56
N THR A 39 8.35 -9.56 14.42
CA THR A 39 7.37 -8.55 13.98
C THR A 39 8.07 -7.39 13.32
N LYS A 40 9.17 -6.89 13.91
CA LYS A 40 9.98 -5.82 13.31
C LYS A 40 10.49 -6.21 11.93
N ASN A 41 11.05 -7.40 11.80
CA ASN A 41 11.59 -7.87 10.54
C ASN A 41 10.51 -7.98 9.47
N GLN A 42 9.33 -8.43 9.84
CA GLN A 42 8.20 -8.53 8.92
C GLN A 42 7.73 -7.14 8.47
N LEU A 43 7.65 -6.18 9.40
CA LEU A 43 7.31 -4.79 9.08
C LEU A 43 8.33 -4.16 8.14
N LEU A 44 9.62 -4.37 8.41
CA LEU A 44 10.69 -3.84 7.57
C LEU A 44 10.67 -4.44 6.16
N ALA A 45 10.40 -5.74 6.05
CA ALA A 45 10.28 -6.40 4.76
C ALA A 45 9.12 -5.82 3.93
N GLN A 46 7.99 -5.59 4.57
CA GLN A 46 6.83 -5.00 3.91
C GLN A 46 7.09 -3.54 3.53
N HIS A 47 7.73 -2.78 4.42
CA HIS A 47 8.14 -1.39 4.15
C HIS A 47 9.02 -1.31 2.90
N GLU A 48 10.01 -2.19 2.79
CA GLU A 48 10.91 -2.24 1.65
C GLU A 48 10.16 -2.48 0.34
N GLU A 49 9.17 -3.38 0.34
CA GLU A 49 8.34 -3.65 -0.83
C GLU A 49 7.52 -2.42 -1.25
N TYR A 50 6.94 -1.71 -0.29
CA TYR A 50 6.19 -0.49 -0.60
C TYR A 50 7.09 0.61 -1.14
N GLU A 51 8.33 0.74 -0.64
CA GLU A 51 9.31 1.67 -1.20
C GLU A 51 9.59 1.33 -2.66
N ARG A 52 9.74 0.04 -2.98
CA ARG A 52 10.00 -0.43 -4.33
C ARG A 52 8.84 -0.10 -5.27
N PHE A 53 7.60 -0.35 -4.84
CA PHE A 53 6.42 -0.04 -5.66
C PHE A 53 6.23 1.46 -5.85
N SER A 54 6.46 2.24 -4.80
CA SER A 54 6.41 3.70 -4.86
C SER A 54 7.42 4.24 -5.89
N ALA A 55 8.65 3.75 -5.84
CA ALA A 55 9.70 4.15 -6.78
C ALA A 55 9.34 3.80 -8.22
N LYS A 56 8.83 2.59 -8.46
CA LYS A 56 8.41 2.17 -9.80
C LYS A 56 7.27 3.04 -10.35
N ALA A 57 6.29 3.37 -9.50
CA ALA A 57 5.20 4.25 -9.89
C ALA A 57 5.72 5.64 -10.26
N CYS A 58 6.66 6.17 -9.49
CA CYS A 58 7.28 7.47 -9.76
C CYS A 58 8.02 7.49 -11.10
N VAL A 59 8.75 6.42 -11.43
CA VAL A 59 9.48 6.32 -12.70
C VAL A 59 8.50 6.33 -13.88
N ILE A 60 7.44 5.53 -13.80
CA ILE A 60 6.42 5.48 -14.87
C ILE A 60 5.74 6.84 -15.01
N ALA A 61 5.38 7.47 -13.90
CA ALA A 61 4.72 8.76 -13.90
C ALA A 61 5.61 9.84 -14.53
N LYS A 62 6.88 9.85 -14.18
CA LYS A 62 7.85 10.80 -14.76
C LYS A 62 7.97 10.63 -16.27
N ASN A 63 8.04 9.39 -16.74
CA ASN A 63 8.12 9.10 -18.17
C ASN A 63 6.88 9.53 -18.94
N LYS A 64 5.74 9.60 -18.27
CA LYS A 64 4.46 10.00 -18.86
C LYS A 64 4.08 11.44 -18.55
N ASN A 65 4.95 12.20 -17.89
CA ASN A 65 4.69 13.58 -17.45
C ASN A 65 3.45 13.68 -16.55
N ILE A 66 3.26 12.68 -15.68
CA ILE A 66 2.17 12.65 -14.70
C ILE A 66 2.75 13.06 -13.34
N GLU A 67 2.10 14.01 -12.68
CA GLU A 67 2.47 14.42 -11.34
C GLU A 67 1.73 13.56 -10.30
N LEU A 68 2.49 12.91 -9.41
CA LEU A 68 1.92 12.14 -8.30
C LEU A 68 1.89 13.01 -7.04
N LYS A 69 0.72 13.07 -6.42
CA LYS A 69 0.49 13.88 -5.21
C LYS A 69 0.52 13.01 -3.97
N GLU A 70 1.02 13.59 -2.88
CA GLU A 70 0.96 12.95 -1.57
C GLU A 70 -0.50 12.72 -1.15
N PRO A 71 -0.78 11.63 -0.42
CA PRO A 71 -2.14 11.38 0.08
C PRO A 71 -2.66 12.53 0.94
N ASN A 72 -3.96 12.76 0.85
CA ASN A 72 -4.64 13.78 1.64
C ASN A 72 -4.45 13.47 3.15
N PRO A 73 -3.98 14.45 3.97
CA PRO A 73 -3.79 14.22 5.40
C PRO A 73 -5.03 13.72 6.14
N LEU A 74 -6.21 14.15 5.72
CA LEU A 74 -7.47 13.70 6.33
C LEU A 74 -7.70 12.20 6.07
N LYS A 75 -7.45 11.73 4.86
CA LYS A 75 -7.55 10.31 4.53
C LYS A 75 -6.52 9.49 5.30
N LYS A 76 -5.31 10.01 5.46
CA LYS A 76 -4.28 9.37 6.30
C LYS A 76 -4.78 9.17 7.72
N ALA A 77 -5.34 10.20 8.32
CA ALA A 77 -5.85 10.15 9.68
C ALA A 77 -7.01 9.16 9.83
N MET A 78 -7.93 9.13 8.86
CA MET A 78 -9.08 8.22 8.90
C MET A 78 -8.70 6.76 8.72
N MET A 79 -7.72 6.48 7.86
CA MET A 79 -7.32 5.09 7.56
C MET A 79 -6.38 4.51 8.61
N TRP A 80 -5.48 5.32 9.16
CA TRP A 80 -4.37 4.83 9.98
C TRP A 80 -4.29 5.45 11.38
N GLY A 81 -5.11 6.45 11.68
CA GLY A 81 -5.11 7.09 13.00
C GLY A 81 -5.50 6.14 14.13
N SER A 82 -6.49 5.27 13.88
CA SER A 82 -6.94 4.27 14.86
C SER A 82 -5.88 3.21 15.11
N ILE A 83 -5.08 2.87 14.10
CA ILE A 83 -4.01 1.89 14.24
C ILE A 83 -2.96 2.38 15.24
N LYS A 84 -2.54 3.64 15.12
CA LYS A 84 -1.57 4.23 16.05
C LYS A 84 -2.07 4.24 17.49
N MET A 85 -3.34 4.57 17.69
CA MET A 85 -3.95 4.55 19.02
C MET A 85 -3.96 3.14 19.61
N ASN A 86 -4.29 2.13 18.81
CA ASN A 86 -4.33 0.75 19.23
C ASN A 86 -2.95 0.24 19.65
N THR A 87 -1.89 0.58 18.91
CA THR A 87 -0.51 0.16 19.26
C THR A 87 -0.04 0.77 20.56
N LEU A 88 -0.52 1.97 20.93
CA LEU A 88 -0.16 2.59 22.21
C LEU A 88 -0.67 1.78 23.42
N THR A 89 -1.74 1.00 23.25
CA THR A 89 -2.32 0.18 24.30
C THR A 89 -1.87 -1.27 24.26
N ASP A 90 -1.57 -1.80 23.08
CA ASP A 90 -1.18 -3.20 22.92
C ASP A 90 -0.22 -3.33 21.73
N ASN A 91 1.05 -3.63 22.00
CA ASN A 91 2.07 -3.84 20.99
C ASN A 91 2.46 -5.32 20.82
N SER A 92 1.59 -6.24 21.24
CA SER A 92 1.83 -7.67 21.09
C SER A 92 1.89 -8.08 19.62
N ARG A 93 2.60 -9.17 19.34
CA ARG A 93 2.72 -9.70 17.96
C ARG A 93 1.35 -9.93 17.33
N ALA A 94 0.45 -10.57 18.04
CA ALA A 94 -0.89 -10.88 17.55
C ALA A 94 -1.70 -9.61 17.25
N HIS A 95 -1.61 -8.59 18.10
CA HIS A 95 -2.35 -7.34 17.90
C HIS A 95 -1.82 -6.57 16.68
N ILE A 96 -0.49 -6.47 16.55
CA ILE A 96 0.13 -5.81 15.39
C ILE A 96 -0.21 -6.58 14.11
N ALA A 97 -0.15 -7.91 14.16
CA ALA A 97 -0.53 -8.75 13.02
C ALA A 97 -1.99 -8.49 12.60
N ASP A 98 -2.90 -8.41 13.56
CA ASP A 98 -4.31 -8.11 13.27
C ASP A 98 -4.47 -6.76 12.56
N MET A 99 -3.80 -5.74 13.06
CA MET A 99 -3.84 -4.41 12.42
C MET A 99 -3.26 -4.43 11.01
N MET A 100 -2.15 -5.15 10.83
CA MET A 100 -1.50 -5.24 9.52
C MET A 100 -2.33 -6.03 8.53
N VAL A 101 -3.04 -7.08 8.97
CA VAL A 101 -3.99 -7.80 8.13
C VAL A 101 -5.08 -6.85 7.65
N GLN A 102 -5.69 -6.10 8.55
CA GLN A 102 -6.76 -5.17 8.21
C GLN A 102 -6.31 -4.11 7.21
N GLY A 103 -5.16 -3.48 7.47
CA GLY A 103 -4.61 -2.46 6.56
C GLY A 103 -4.24 -3.02 5.19
N THR A 104 -3.61 -4.19 5.18
CA THR A 104 -3.18 -4.84 3.93
C THR A 104 -4.39 -5.25 3.09
N VAL A 105 -5.43 -5.80 3.70
CA VAL A 105 -6.68 -6.17 3.01
C VAL A 105 -7.36 -4.94 2.39
N MET A 106 -7.37 -3.82 3.09
CA MET A 106 -7.90 -2.57 2.54
C MET A 106 -7.12 -2.15 1.29
N GLY A 107 -5.80 -2.27 1.34
CA GLY A 107 -4.93 -1.97 0.20
C GLY A 107 -5.20 -2.90 -0.98
N ILE A 108 -5.29 -4.19 -0.74
CA ILE A 108 -5.59 -5.19 -1.77
C ILE A 108 -6.93 -4.87 -2.45
N THR A 109 -7.94 -4.56 -1.66
CA THR A 109 -9.28 -4.25 -2.17
C THR A 109 -9.24 -3.03 -3.09
N ALA A 110 -8.56 -1.97 -2.68
CA ALA A 110 -8.42 -0.76 -3.48
C ALA A 110 -7.69 -1.03 -4.80
N LEU A 111 -6.60 -1.80 -4.75
CA LEU A 111 -5.81 -2.13 -5.93
C LEU A 111 -6.58 -3.03 -6.91
N ARG A 112 -7.34 -4.00 -6.39
CA ARG A 112 -8.17 -4.88 -7.23
C ARG A 112 -9.27 -4.10 -7.93
N LYS A 113 -9.89 -3.16 -7.24
CA LYS A 113 -10.90 -2.28 -7.84
C LYS A 113 -10.28 -1.47 -8.99
N THR A 114 -9.12 -0.89 -8.74
CA THR A 114 -8.39 -0.12 -9.77
C THR A 114 -8.02 -1.00 -10.97
N ALA A 115 -7.52 -2.21 -10.72
CA ALA A 115 -7.19 -3.15 -11.79
C ALA A 115 -8.42 -3.49 -12.64
N GLY A 116 -9.57 -3.69 -12.01
CA GLY A 116 -10.82 -3.96 -12.71
C GLY A 116 -11.27 -2.82 -13.62
N GLU A 117 -11.05 -1.58 -13.17
CA GLU A 117 -11.40 -0.39 -13.94
C GLU A 117 -10.49 -0.17 -15.15
N LEU A 118 -9.32 -0.79 -15.16
CA LEU A 118 -8.32 -0.65 -16.22
C LEU A 118 -8.44 -1.66 -17.35
N VAL A 119 -9.29 -2.67 -17.21
CA VAL A 119 -9.41 -3.74 -18.20
C VAL A 119 -9.67 -3.16 -19.59
N GLY A 120 -8.78 -3.46 -20.54
CA GLY A 120 -8.90 -3.05 -21.94
C GLY A 120 -8.48 -1.63 -22.25
N THR A 121 -8.00 -0.85 -21.27
CA THR A 121 -7.72 0.57 -21.48
C THR A 121 -6.33 1.02 -21.04
N CYS A 122 -5.48 0.14 -20.50
CA CYS A 122 -4.28 0.61 -19.82
C CYS A 122 -2.97 0.13 -20.45
N ASP A 123 -1.93 0.86 -20.11
CA ASP A 123 -0.53 0.49 -20.37
C ASP A 123 -0.23 -0.80 -19.59
N GLU A 124 0.37 -1.78 -20.29
CA GLU A 124 0.69 -3.08 -19.71
C GLU A 124 1.64 -2.99 -18.51
N ARG A 125 2.53 -1.99 -18.49
CA ARG A 125 3.45 -1.79 -17.37
C ARG A 125 2.72 -1.43 -16.09
N ILE A 126 1.65 -0.64 -16.21
CA ILE A 126 0.85 -0.23 -15.05
C ILE A 126 0.02 -1.39 -14.55
N LEU A 127 -0.59 -2.14 -15.44
CA LEU A 127 -1.36 -3.33 -15.05
C LEU A 127 -0.45 -4.38 -14.42
N SER A 128 0.75 -4.58 -14.98
CA SER A 128 1.74 -5.48 -14.43
C SER A 128 2.16 -5.06 -13.02
N LEU A 129 2.41 -3.76 -12.82
CA LEU A 129 2.78 -3.21 -11.52
C LEU A 129 1.66 -3.37 -10.48
N LEU A 130 0.41 -3.12 -10.88
CA LEU A 130 -0.76 -3.35 -10.03
C LEU A 130 -0.85 -4.81 -9.58
N ASN A 131 -0.75 -5.73 -10.52
CA ASN A 131 -0.85 -7.15 -10.24
C ASN A 131 0.30 -7.64 -9.36
N GLU A 132 1.51 -7.13 -9.59
CA GLU A 132 2.69 -7.44 -8.76
C GLU A 132 2.47 -6.94 -7.32
N MET A 133 1.96 -5.75 -7.16
CA MET A 133 1.70 -5.16 -5.85
C MET A 133 0.59 -5.93 -5.11
N ILE A 134 -0.50 -6.28 -5.80
CA ILE A 134 -1.58 -7.08 -5.21
C ILE A 134 -1.03 -8.42 -4.71
N LYS A 135 -0.24 -9.09 -5.53
CA LYS A 135 0.36 -10.38 -5.17
C LYS A 135 1.26 -10.25 -3.94
N SER A 136 2.08 -9.21 -3.90
CA SER A 136 2.96 -8.94 -2.76
C SER A 136 2.15 -8.72 -1.48
N GLU A 137 1.10 -7.91 -1.55
CA GLU A 137 0.23 -7.65 -0.40
C GLU A 137 -0.50 -8.89 0.06
N GLU A 138 -0.96 -9.75 -0.86
CA GLU A 138 -1.59 -11.03 -0.50
C GLU A 138 -0.62 -11.96 0.23
N GLU A 139 0.65 -11.97 -0.16
CA GLU A 139 1.68 -12.74 0.53
C GLU A 139 1.93 -12.22 1.94
N PHE A 140 1.96 -10.90 2.12
CA PHE A 140 2.11 -10.30 3.44
C PHE A 140 0.87 -10.54 4.32
N GLU A 141 -0.32 -10.45 3.76
CA GLU A 141 -1.54 -10.80 4.47
C GLU A 141 -1.45 -12.21 5.06
N LYS A 142 -1.02 -13.17 4.25
CA LYS A 142 -0.85 -14.55 4.67
C LYS A 142 0.18 -14.69 5.81
N LYS A 143 1.31 -14.00 5.69
CA LYS A 143 2.35 -14.02 6.72
C LYS A 143 1.86 -13.43 8.03
N TRP A 144 1.16 -12.31 7.98
CA TRP A 144 0.60 -11.69 9.18
C TRP A 144 -0.45 -12.58 9.84
N LYS A 145 -1.29 -13.27 9.06
CA LYS A 145 -2.28 -14.19 9.60
C LYS A 145 -1.64 -15.33 10.40
N ALA A 146 -0.43 -15.73 10.05
CA ALA A 146 0.30 -16.75 10.79
C ALA A 146 0.71 -16.28 12.20
N TYR A 147 0.70 -14.98 12.46
CA TYR A 147 1.06 -14.41 13.76
C TYR A 147 -0.15 -14.17 14.68
N LEU A 148 -1.34 -14.39 14.19
CA LEU A 148 -2.59 -14.26 14.98
C LEU A 148 -2.74 -15.45 16.01
#